data_70a478367eaaa064340796f5e49b3cc7
#
_entry.id   70a478367eaaa064340796f5e49b3cc7
#
_cell.length_a   1.000
_cell.length_b   1.000
_cell.length_c   1.000
_cell.angle_alpha   90.00
_cell.angle_beta   90.00
_cell.angle_gamma   90.00
#
_symmetry.space_group_name_H-M   'P 1'
#
loop_
_entity.id
_entity.type
_entity.pdbx_description
1 polymer ?
#
loop_
_entity_poly.entity_id
_entity_poly.type
_entity_poly.pdbx_seq_one_letter_code
_entity_poly.pdbx_strand_id
1 'polypeptide(L)'
;MEHLTLIPAWMLIPFAVMLLCIAVLPLIPHVGEWWEHNLHKLYVSLLLGTPVAIWMIANKMDHELIHQVVFDYIPFILLLMALFVTTGGICIRGDLKATPLTNTIILGIGWALASFMGTTGAAMLLIRLLIHTIQQRRYRVHTILFFIAIVANCGGLLSPLGDPPLFLLFQKGTPFAWWMQNMVGEWLVTGALLLIVYYIVDSYIYHHKEPTENLMADIREAGKLQMSGLINIFWLLCVIAATMFINKTYIPIMGEEHAAWYIKLLREWTFILIILGSWVTTKKQVRVDNNYSWTPIMEVACVFLGIFVTMAPALEFLRQNPLPITEAWQFVYCTGTLSAFLDNAPTAMVFHATASTLPIDAATAVAGIAPEFMKAISMGAVFFGALTYIGNGPNFMVKSIAEQEGINMPSFFGYMIKFSLIVLLPIYIIVQLIFI
;
A
#
# COMPACT_ATOMS: atom_id res chain seq x y z
N MET A 1 25.79 -16.40 25.17
CA MET A 1 26.16 -16.62 23.75
C MET A 1 24.91 -17.20 23.08
N GLU A 2 24.12 -16.37 22.44
CA GLU A 2 23.08 -16.87 21.56
C GLU A 2 23.76 -17.63 20.44
N HIS A 3 23.38 -18.88 20.26
CA HIS A 3 23.81 -19.67 19.11
C HIS A 3 23.20 -19.00 17.88
N LEU A 4 23.96 -18.15 17.19
CA LEU A 4 23.55 -17.63 15.88
C LEU A 4 23.35 -18.85 14.96
N THR A 5 22.09 -19.21 14.77
CA THR A 5 21.72 -20.24 13.81
C THR A 5 22.03 -19.73 12.42
N LEU A 6 23.00 -20.35 11.74
CA LEU A 6 23.29 -20.03 10.34
C LEU A 6 22.10 -20.41 9.47
N ILE A 7 21.51 -19.44 8.82
CA ILE A 7 20.38 -19.66 7.91
C ILE A 7 20.92 -20.17 6.57
N PRO A 8 20.54 -21.37 6.12
CA PRO A 8 20.97 -21.86 4.82
C PRO A 8 20.27 -21.10 3.67
N ALA A 9 20.98 -20.84 2.58
CA ALA A 9 20.48 -20.07 1.45
C ALA A 9 19.17 -20.62 0.82
N TRP A 10 18.95 -21.95 0.92
CA TRP A 10 17.71 -22.53 0.39
C TRP A 10 16.44 -22.07 1.15
N MET A 11 16.56 -21.53 2.37
CA MET A 11 15.44 -20.93 3.11
C MET A 11 14.91 -19.65 2.48
N LEU A 12 15.63 -19.04 1.54
CA LEU A 12 15.11 -17.95 0.71
C LEU A 12 14.06 -18.44 -0.31
N ILE A 13 14.11 -19.72 -0.71
CA ILE A 13 13.27 -20.26 -1.79
C ILE A 13 11.78 -20.15 -1.46
N PRO A 14 11.27 -20.55 -0.29
CA PRO A 14 9.84 -20.41 0.04
C PRO A 14 9.34 -18.98 -0.05
N PHE A 15 10.13 -18.01 0.43
CA PHE A 15 9.80 -16.59 0.34
C PHE A 15 9.78 -16.10 -1.12
N ALA A 16 10.81 -16.42 -1.89
CA ALA A 16 10.88 -16.06 -3.31
C ALA A 16 9.72 -16.68 -4.10
N VAL A 17 9.40 -17.96 -3.87
CA VAL A 17 8.27 -18.64 -4.50
C VAL A 17 6.94 -18.01 -4.09
N MET A 18 6.76 -17.63 -2.82
CA MET A 18 5.56 -16.94 -2.35
C MET A 18 5.34 -15.63 -3.11
N LEU A 19 6.39 -14.80 -3.24
CA LEU A 19 6.34 -13.55 -3.99
C LEU A 19 6.07 -13.78 -5.49
N LEU A 20 6.69 -14.80 -6.09
CA LEU A 20 6.44 -15.16 -7.48
C LEU A 20 5.02 -15.67 -7.69
N CYS A 21 4.44 -16.42 -6.77
CA CYS A 21 3.04 -16.84 -6.86
C CYS A 21 2.11 -15.63 -6.90
N ILE A 22 2.32 -14.63 -6.05
CA ILE A 22 1.52 -13.40 -6.02
C ILE A 22 1.64 -12.62 -7.33
N ALA A 23 2.86 -12.51 -7.86
CA ALA A 23 3.13 -11.72 -9.05
C ALA A 23 2.69 -12.42 -10.36
N VAL A 24 2.82 -13.73 -10.47
CA VAL A 24 2.70 -14.46 -11.74
C VAL A 24 1.36 -15.19 -11.87
N LEU A 25 0.84 -15.83 -10.78
CA LEU A 25 -0.38 -16.64 -10.91
C LEU A 25 -1.59 -15.86 -11.40
N PRO A 26 -1.84 -14.60 -10.98
CA PRO A 26 -2.95 -13.81 -11.51
C PRO A 26 -2.86 -13.52 -13.01
N LEU A 27 -1.66 -13.58 -13.60
CA LEU A 27 -1.40 -13.23 -15.00
C LEU A 27 -1.57 -14.43 -15.96
N ILE A 28 -1.61 -15.65 -15.43
CA ILE A 28 -1.71 -16.88 -16.24
C ILE A 28 -3.20 -17.19 -16.49
N PRO A 29 -3.67 -17.29 -17.75
CA PRO A 29 -5.03 -17.70 -18.06
C PRO A 29 -5.42 -19.01 -17.33
N HIS A 30 -6.67 -19.13 -16.88
CA HIS A 30 -7.22 -20.25 -16.09
C HIS A 30 -6.61 -20.42 -14.68
N VAL A 31 -5.31 -20.16 -14.47
CA VAL A 31 -4.69 -20.17 -13.14
C VAL A 31 -5.10 -18.92 -12.37
N GLY A 32 -5.24 -17.78 -13.06
CA GLY A 32 -5.74 -16.55 -12.48
C GLY A 32 -7.13 -16.71 -11.85
N GLU A 33 -8.07 -17.37 -12.55
CA GLU A 33 -9.40 -17.69 -12.03
C GLU A 33 -9.33 -18.55 -10.76
N TRP A 34 -8.43 -19.55 -10.74
CA TRP A 34 -8.18 -20.36 -9.54
C TRP A 34 -7.60 -19.51 -8.41
N TRP A 35 -6.66 -18.59 -8.74
CA TRP A 35 -6.03 -17.69 -7.77
C TRP A 35 -6.99 -16.64 -7.18
N GLU A 36 -8.09 -16.28 -7.84
CA GLU A 36 -9.09 -15.34 -7.32
C GLU A 36 -9.74 -15.82 -6.02
N HIS A 37 -9.80 -17.13 -5.76
CA HIS A 37 -10.37 -17.67 -4.54
C HIS A 37 -9.41 -17.56 -3.35
N ASN A 38 -9.84 -16.87 -2.28
CA ASN A 38 -9.03 -16.66 -1.07
C ASN A 38 -8.56 -17.95 -0.39
N LEU A 39 -9.34 -19.04 -0.48
CA LEU A 39 -8.92 -20.35 0.06
C LEU A 39 -7.69 -20.90 -0.68
N HIS A 40 -7.58 -20.70 -1.99
CA HIS A 40 -6.42 -21.18 -2.75
C HIS A 40 -5.16 -20.40 -2.38
N LYS A 41 -5.29 -19.08 -2.14
CA LYS A 41 -4.21 -18.26 -1.62
C LYS A 41 -3.74 -18.74 -0.24
N LEU A 42 -4.71 -19.07 0.63
CA LEU A 42 -4.40 -19.65 1.94
C LEU A 42 -3.70 -21.01 1.82
N TYR A 43 -4.11 -21.88 0.89
CA TYR A 43 -3.44 -23.17 0.67
C TYR A 43 -1.98 -22.98 0.24
N VAL A 44 -1.71 -22.05 -0.69
CA VAL A 44 -0.33 -21.76 -1.09
C VAL A 44 0.48 -21.19 0.08
N SER A 45 -0.11 -20.27 0.86
CA SER A 45 0.52 -19.70 2.05
C SER A 45 0.86 -20.75 3.10
N LEU A 46 -0.03 -21.70 3.36
CA LEU A 46 0.21 -22.80 4.28
C LEU A 46 1.20 -23.83 3.71
N LEU A 47 1.13 -24.13 2.42
CA LEU A 47 2.04 -25.08 1.76
C LEU A 47 3.50 -24.59 1.85
N LEU A 48 3.73 -23.28 1.64
CA LEU A 48 5.07 -22.71 1.69
C LEU A 48 5.48 -22.33 3.12
N GLY A 49 4.56 -21.83 3.94
CA GLY A 49 4.85 -21.36 5.29
C GLY A 49 5.01 -22.49 6.31
N THR A 50 4.23 -23.58 6.23
CA THR A 50 4.29 -24.66 7.23
C THR A 50 5.66 -25.34 7.28
N PRO A 51 6.31 -25.71 6.16
CA PRO A 51 7.66 -26.28 6.21
C PRO A 51 8.69 -25.34 6.82
N VAL A 52 8.57 -24.02 6.53
CA VAL A 52 9.43 -22.98 7.10
C VAL A 52 9.22 -22.89 8.62
N ALA A 53 7.97 -22.83 9.06
CA ALA A 53 7.64 -22.78 10.49
C ALA A 53 8.17 -24.01 11.25
N ILE A 54 8.00 -25.20 10.69
CA ILE A 54 8.54 -26.46 11.27
C ILE A 54 10.06 -26.38 11.37
N TRP A 55 10.74 -25.92 10.33
CA TRP A 55 12.19 -25.80 10.33
C TRP A 55 12.68 -24.78 11.38
N MET A 56 12.02 -23.61 11.49
CA MET A 56 12.35 -22.60 12.49
C MET A 56 12.21 -23.15 13.91
N ILE A 57 11.10 -23.84 14.21
CA ILE A 57 10.87 -24.46 15.53
C ILE A 57 11.93 -25.52 15.82
N ALA A 58 12.26 -26.37 14.84
CA ALA A 58 13.29 -27.41 14.99
C ALA A 58 14.68 -26.83 15.25
N ASN A 59 14.97 -25.62 14.78
CA ASN A 59 16.24 -24.91 14.98
C ASN A 59 16.19 -23.89 16.13
N LYS A 60 15.18 -23.95 17.02
CA LYS A 60 15.00 -23.08 18.20
C LYS A 60 14.85 -21.60 17.86
N MET A 61 14.23 -21.31 16.72
CA MET A 61 13.87 -19.98 16.25
C MET A 61 12.34 -19.75 16.40
N ASP A 62 11.73 -20.40 17.36
CA ASP A 62 10.30 -20.27 17.66
C ASP A 62 9.94 -18.86 18.16
N HIS A 63 10.86 -18.21 18.89
CA HIS A 63 10.66 -16.83 19.36
C HIS A 63 10.54 -15.85 18.18
N GLU A 64 11.43 -15.94 17.20
CA GLU A 64 11.42 -15.10 16.00
C GLU A 64 10.13 -15.34 15.18
N LEU A 65 9.73 -16.61 15.02
CA LEU A 65 8.50 -16.97 14.32
C LEU A 65 7.27 -16.41 15.04
N ILE A 66 7.18 -16.57 16.35
CA ILE A 66 6.08 -16.02 17.16
C ILE A 66 6.06 -14.50 17.07
N HIS A 67 7.24 -13.86 17.19
CA HIS A 67 7.34 -12.41 17.05
C HIS A 67 6.79 -11.94 15.69
N GLN A 68 7.22 -12.57 14.60
CA GLN A 68 6.82 -12.24 13.25
C GLN A 68 5.30 -12.41 13.02
N VAL A 69 4.69 -13.46 13.58
CA VAL A 69 3.26 -13.73 13.40
C VAL A 69 2.41 -12.89 14.36
N VAL A 70 2.78 -12.84 15.64
CA VAL A 70 1.92 -12.20 16.66
C VAL A 70 2.13 -10.70 16.74
N PHE A 71 3.36 -10.19 16.58
CA PHE A 71 3.68 -8.79 16.78
C PHE A 71 3.96 -8.00 15.49
N ASP A 72 4.11 -8.68 14.35
CA ASP A 72 4.21 -8.01 13.05
C ASP A 72 2.96 -8.27 12.18
N TYR A 73 2.58 -9.54 11.90
CA TYR A 73 1.46 -9.86 11.01
C TYR A 73 0.08 -9.50 11.59
N ILE A 74 -0.24 -9.88 12.84
CA ILE A 74 -1.56 -9.58 13.43
C ILE A 74 -1.80 -8.06 13.51
N PRO A 75 -0.88 -7.22 14.04
CA PRO A 75 -1.01 -5.78 13.99
C PRO A 75 -1.20 -5.21 12.59
N PHE A 76 -0.47 -5.72 11.61
CA PHE A 76 -0.58 -5.30 10.22
C PHE A 76 -1.99 -5.57 9.65
N ILE A 77 -2.50 -6.77 9.81
CA ILE A 77 -3.84 -7.12 9.32
C ILE A 77 -4.94 -6.35 10.06
N LEU A 78 -4.83 -6.17 11.36
CA LEU A 78 -5.83 -5.44 12.14
C LEU A 78 -5.87 -3.95 11.77
N LEU A 79 -4.73 -3.32 11.49
CA LEU A 79 -4.71 -1.96 10.98
C LEU A 79 -5.39 -1.88 9.61
N LEU A 80 -4.99 -2.72 8.67
CA LEU A 80 -5.59 -2.71 7.33
C LEU A 80 -7.09 -2.98 7.40
N MET A 81 -7.53 -3.89 8.26
CA MET A 81 -8.94 -4.18 8.49
C MET A 81 -9.67 -2.96 9.10
N ALA A 82 -9.08 -2.26 10.07
CA ALA A 82 -9.66 -1.07 10.67
C ALA A 82 -9.83 0.06 9.64
N LEU A 83 -8.81 0.32 8.83
CA LEU A 83 -8.88 1.28 7.73
C LEU A 83 -9.92 0.86 6.69
N PHE A 84 -9.93 -0.40 6.29
CA PHE A 84 -10.84 -0.94 5.28
C PHE A 84 -12.32 -0.88 5.72
N VAL A 85 -12.62 -1.24 6.97
CA VAL A 85 -13.99 -1.22 7.51
C VAL A 85 -14.50 0.20 7.69
N THR A 86 -13.64 1.12 8.16
CA THR A 86 -14.02 2.53 8.35
C THR A 86 -14.18 3.25 7.01
N THR A 87 -13.25 3.11 6.08
CA THR A 87 -13.34 3.73 4.75
C THR A 87 -14.47 3.14 3.91
N GLY A 88 -14.67 1.82 3.97
CA GLY A 88 -15.80 1.13 3.33
C GLY A 88 -17.17 1.49 3.89
N GLY A 89 -17.23 2.15 5.05
CA GLY A 89 -18.44 2.72 5.63
C GLY A 89 -18.74 4.16 5.18
N ILE A 90 -17.91 4.76 4.31
CA ILE A 90 -18.13 6.08 3.72
C ILE A 90 -18.49 5.87 2.24
N CYS A 91 -19.57 6.49 1.78
CA CYS A 91 -19.97 6.43 0.37
C CYS A 91 -20.15 7.86 -0.17
N ILE A 92 -19.47 8.17 -1.27
CA ILE A 92 -19.62 9.42 -2.01
C ILE A 92 -20.33 9.10 -3.32
N ARG A 93 -21.47 9.74 -3.56
CA ARG A 93 -22.26 9.61 -4.78
C ARG A 93 -22.45 10.98 -5.42
N GLY A 94 -22.57 10.99 -6.71
CA GLY A 94 -22.82 12.17 -7.50
C GLY A 94 -22.11 12.06 -8.83
N ASP A 95 -22.43 12.99 -9.70
CA ASP A 95 -21.84 13.14 -11.02
C ASP A 95 -21.37 14.59 -11.16
N LEU A 96 -20.07 14.78 -11.25
CA LEU A 96 -19.48 16.12 -11.44
C LEU A 96 -19.19 16.33 -12.92
N LYS A 97 -19.13 17.58 -13.34
CA LYS A 97 -18.66 17.91 -14.70
C LYS A 97 -17.21 17.42 -14.87
N ALA A 98 -16.97 16.57 -15.86
CA ALA A 98 -15.67 15.97 -16.15
C ALA A 98 -14.66 16.95 -16.77
N THR A 99 -14.54 18.15 -16.21
CA THR A 99 -13.51 19.11 -16.67
C THR A 99 -12.12 18.70 -16.19
N PRO A 100 -11.06 19.07 -16.90
CA PRO A 100 -9.69 18.77 -16.48
C PRO A 100 -9.39 19.25 -15.06
N LEU A 101 -9.91 20.40 -14.67
CA LEU A 101 -9.73 20.95 -13.33
C LEU A 101 -10.46 20.10 -12.28
N THR A 102 -11.71 19.71 -12.52
CA THR A 102 -12.49 18.86 -11.61
C THR A 102 -11.79 17.52 -11.38
N ASN A 103 -11.36 16.86 -12.46
CA ASN A 103 -10.66 15.59 -12.39
C ASN A 103 -9.33 15.73 -11.62
N THR A 104 -8.57 16.79 -11.88
CA THR A 104 -7.32 17.09 -11.16
C THR A 104 -7.57 17.33 -9.67
N ILE A 105 -8.66 18.02 -9.30
CA ILE A 105 -9.03 18.23 -7.90
C ILE A 105 -9.39 16.90 -7.22
N ILE A 106 -10.15 16.01 -7.88
CA ILE A 106 -10.47 14.67 -7.34
C ILE A 106 -9.20 13.87 -7.10
N LEU A 107 -8.26 13.86 -8.05
CA LEU A 107 -6.97 13.22 -7.90
C LEU A 107 -6.15 13.83 -6.77
N GLY A 108 -6.11 15.15 -6.65
CA GLY A 108 -5.41 15.87 -5.59
C GLY A 108 -5.99 15.60 -4.19
N ILE A 109 -7.32 15.54 -4.07
CA ILE A 109 -7.98 15.14 -2.82
C ILE A 109 -7.61 13.69 -2.48
N GLY A 110 -7.66 12.78 -3.45
CA GLY A 110 -7.29 11.39 -3.25
C GLY A 110 -5.83 11.21 -2.83
N TRP A 111 -4.94 11.98 -3.46
CA TRP A 111 -3.52 12.02 -3.10
C TRP A 111 -3.31 12.46 -1.65
N ALA A 112 -3.98 13.53 -1.20
CA ALA A 112 -3.87 14.00 0.18
C ALA A 112 -4.48 12.99 1.18
N LEU A 113 -5.63 12.41 0.87
CA LEU A 113 -6.32 11.46 1.74
C LEU A 113 -5.57 10.13 1.86
N ALA A 114 -4.87 9.68 0.83
CA ALA A 114 -4.19 8.39 0.81
C ALA A 114 -3.20 8.22 1.95
N SER A 115 -2.51 9.28 2.36
CA SER A 115 -1.59 9.24 3.50
C SER A 115 -2.25 8.98 4.86
N PHE A 116 -3.56 9.23 5.00
CA PHE A 116 -4.24 9.14 6.30
C PHE A 116 -5.27 8.01 6.39
N MET A 117 -5.82 7.59 5.25
CA MET A 117 -6.82 6.51 5.22
C MET A 117 -6.35 5.27 4.43
N GLY A 118 -5.08 5.27 4.05
CA GLY A 118 -4.46 4.25 3.23
C GLY A 118 -4.75 4.43 1.73
N THR A 119 -3.79 4.03 0.91
CA THR A 119 -3.92 4.04 -0.56
C THR A 119 -5.14 3.23 -1.02
N THR A 120 -5.37 2.06 -0.43
CA THR A 120 -6.56 1.23 -0.72
C THR A 120 -7.86 1.93 -0.32
N GLY A 121 -7.90 2.55 0.87
CA GLY A 121 -9.08 3.26 1.37
C GLY A 121 -9.44 4.46 0.52
N ALA A 122 -8.46 5.31 0.18
CA ALA A 122 -8.65 6.45 -0.69
C ALA A 122 -9.07 6.04 -2.11
N ALA A 123 -8.45 4.97 -2.64
CA ALA A 123 -8.80 4.43 -3.94
C ALA A 123 -10.25 3.93 -3.97
N MET A 124 -10.68 3.12 -3.00
CA MET A 124 -12.06 2.63 -2.91
C MET A 124 -13.08 3.76 -2.77
N LEU A 125 -12.76 4.79 -2.00
CA LEU A 125 -13.65 5.93 -1.76
C LEU A 125 -13.88 6.75 -3.03
N LEU A 126 -12.85 6.97 -3.84
CA LEU A 126 -12.88 7.95 -4.92
C LEU A 126 -12.97 7.36 -6.32
N ILE A 127 -12.58 6.09 -6.54
CA ILE A 127 -12.56 5.52 -7.88
C ILE A 127 -13.93 5.52 -8.55
N ARG A 128 -14.99 5.17 -7.81
CA ARG A 128 -16.35 5.15 -8.35
C ARG A 128 -16.86 6.55 -8.67
N LEU A 129 -16.61 7.52 -7.77
CA LEU A 129 -16.92 8.92 -8.04
C LEU A 129 -16.23 9.40 -9.32
N LEU A 130 -14.93 9.11 -9.46
CA LEU A 130 -14.17 9.52 -10.64
C LEU A 130 -14.69 8.86 -11.92
N ILE A 131 -14.98 7.55 -11.90
CA ILE A 131 -15.52 6.83 -13.06
C ILE A 131 -16.89 7.37 -13.45
N HIS A 132 -17.79 7.66 -12.50
CA HIS A 132 -19.07 8.29 -12.78
C HIS A 132 -18.88 9.70 -13.37
N THR A 133 -17.99 10.50 -12.79
CA THR A 133 -17.68 11.85 -13.30
C THR A 133 -17.20 11.83 -14.76
N ILE A 134 -16.42 10.83 -15.17
CA ILE A 134 -15.89 10.74 -16.54
C ILE A 134 -16.69 9.82 -17.46
N GLN A 135 -17.89 9.37 -17.05
CA GLN A 135 -18.61 8.31 -17.79
C GLN A 135 -19.01 8.72 -19.21
N GLN A 136 -19.33 9.99 -19.45
CA GLN A 136 -19.70 10.53 -20.76
C GLN A 136 -18.50 10.76 -21.66
N ARG A 137 -17.28 10.82 -21.13
CA ARG A 137 -16.06 11.05 -21.90
C ARG A 137 -15.67 9.81 -22.70
N ARG A 138 -15.22 10.04 -23.94
CA ARG A 138 -14.69 8.97 -24.80
C ARG A 138 -13.31 8.49 -24.36
N TYR A 139 -12.46 9.42 -23.94
CA TYR A 139 -11.08 9.13 -23.54
C TYR A 139 -10.95 9.15 -22.02
N ARG A 140 -11.03 7.98 -21.39
CA ARG A 140 -11.08 7.80 -19.92
C ARG A 140 -9.84 7.13 -19.33
N VAL A 141 -9.12 6.33 -20.13
CA VAL A 141 -8.04 5.45 -19.67
C VAL A 141 -6.93 6.21 -18.95
N HIS A 142 -6.46 7.33 -19.50
CA HIS A 142 -5.39 8.12 -18.90
C HIS A 142 -5.74 8.59 -17.47
N THR A 143 -6.99 8.97 -17.22
CA THR A 143 -7.44 9.38 -15.88
C THR A 143 -7.30 8.25 -14.86
N ILE A 144 -7.64 7.02 -15.25
CA ILE A 144 -7.47 5.84 -14.37
C ILE A 144 -5.99 5.51 -14.15
N LEU A 145 -5.14 5.66 -15.18
CA LEU A 145 -3.70 5.44 -15.04
C LEU A 145 -3.06 6.41 -14.03
N PHE A 146 -3.41 7.70 -14.14
CA PHE A 146 -2.96 8.70 -13.16
C PHE A 146 -3.57 8.51 -11.78
N PHE A 147 -4.80 8.01 -11.67
CA PHE A 147 -5.41 7.67 -10.39
C PHE A 147 -4.62 6.55 -9.68
N ILE A 148 -4.22 5.52 -10.41
CA ILE A 148 -3.35 4.46 -9.87
C ILE A 148 -2.03 5.05 -9.35
N ALA A 149 -1.37 5.91 -10.13
CA ALA A 149 -0.10 6.49 -9.72
C ALA A 149 -0.24 7.44 -8.52
N ILE A 150 -1.21 8.35 -8.58
CA ILE A 150 -1.36 9.44 -7.61
C ILE A 150 -2.02 8.95 -6.31
N VAL A 151 -3.19 8.32 -6.43
CA VAL A 151 -4.03 7.98 -5.26
C VAL A 151 -3.67 6.62 -4.68
N ALA A 152 -3.52 5.62 -5.54
CA ALA A 152 -3.28 4.26 -5.10
C ALA A 152 -1.80 3.98 -4.72
N ASN A 153 -0.88 4.93 -4.90
CA ASN A 153 0.53 4.78 -4.55
C ASN A 153 1.15 6.06 -3.96
N CYS A 154 1.55 7.03 -4.79
CA CYS A 154 2.37 8.18 -4.37
C CYS A 154 1.76 9.00 -3.22
N GLY A 155 0.43 9.07 -3.16
CA GLY A 155 -0.27 9.74 -2.07
C GLY A 155 -0.03 9.15 -0.70
N GLY A 156 0.35 7.87 -0.61
CA GLY A 156 0.54 7.15 0.65
C GLY A 156 1.82 7.46 1.43
N LEU A 157 2.72 8.33 0.95
CA LEU A 157 4.09 8.45 1.49
C LEU A 157 4.20 9.12 2.87
N LEU A 158 3.24 9.94 3.32
CA LEU A 158 3.44 10.82 4.50
C LEU A 158 3.18 10.18 5.86
N SER A 159 2.59 9.01 5.95
CA SER A 159 2.34 8.39 7.26
C SER A 159 2.37 6.86 7.19
N PRO A 160 2.53 6.19 8.32
CA PRO A 160 2.46 4.73 8.39
C PRO A 160 1.12 4.15 7.93
N LEU A 161 0.06 4.95 7.95
CA LEU A 161 -1.27 4.54 7.52
C LEU A 161 -1.44 4.58 6.00
N GLY A 162 -0.56 5.33 5.32
CA GLY A 162 -0.69 5.60 3.90
C GLY A 162 -0.46 4.37 3.04
N ASP A 163 0.58 3.61 3.32
CA ASP A 163 0.89 2.44 2.51
C ASP A 163 1.52 1.32 3.36
N PRO A 164 1.25 0.03 3.08
CA PRO A 164 1.74 -1.11 3.83
C PRO A 164 3.23 -1.11 4.20
N PRO A 165 4.17 -0.79 3.30
CA PRO A 165 5.59 -0.77 3.65
C PRO A 165 5.92 0.21 4.78
N LEU A 166 5.26 1.38 4.81
CA LEU A 166 5.52 2.38 5.84
C LEU A 166 5.03 1.92 7.22
N PHE A 167 3.92 1.17 7.26
CA PHE A 167 3.45 0.60 8.52
C PHE A 167 4.41 -0.46 9.06
N LEU A 168 4.97 -1.30 8.20
CA LEU A 168 5.98 -2.28 8.62
C LEU A 168 7.25 -1.60 9.14
N LEU A 169 7.71 -0.54 8.48
CA LEU A 169 8.84 0.27 8.94
C LEU A 169 8.51 0.99 10.27
N PHE A 170 7.28 1.44 10.47
CA PHE A 170 6.80 1.99 11.75
C PHE A 170 6.84 0.93 12.87
N GLN A 171 6.45 -0.32 12.59
CA GLN A 171 6.56 -1.42 13.56
C GLN A 171 8.02 -1.71 13.96
N LYS A 172 8.99 -1.47 13.07
CA LYS A 172 10.43 -1.58 13.37
C LYS A 172 10.96 -0.43 14.22
N GLY A 173 10.14 0.59 14.50
CA GLY A 173 10.47 1.67 15.44
C GLY A 173 10.60 3.05 14.82
N THR A 174 10.25 3.25 13.56
CA THR A 174 10.18 4.60 12.97
C THR A 174 9.06 5.39 13.65
N PRO A 175 9.29 6.62 14.13
CA PRO A 175 8.24 7.44 14.73
C PRO A 175 7.11 7.74 13.75
N PHE A 176 5.84 7.82 14.23
CA PHE A 176 4.67 8.06 13.37
C PHE A 176 4.82 9.30 12.48
N ALA A 177 5.27 10.41 13.06
CA ALA A 177 5.40 11.70 12.36
C ALA A 177 6.66 11.80 11.50
N TRP A 178 7.54 10.79 11.51
CA TRP A 178 8.84 10.87 10.85
C TRP A 178 8.73 11.18 9.35
N TRP A 179 7.83 10.50 8.63
CA TRP A 179 7.62 10.73 7.20
C TRP A 179 7.09 12.13 6.93
N MET A 180 6.13 12.62 7.71
CA MET A 180 5.61 13.98 7.59
C MET A 180 6.69 15.04 7.84
N GLN A 181 7.65 14.78 8.72
CA GLN A 181 8.72 15.71 9.04
C GLN A 181 9.86 15.68 8.02
N ASN A 182 10.13 14.53 7.41
CA ASN A 182 11.32 14.30 6.62
C ASN A 182 11.08 14.07 5.12
N MET A 183 9.84 13.75 4.70
CA MET A 183 9.53 13.39 3.31
C MET A 183 8.39 14.20 2.69
N VAL A 184 7.98 15.31 3.33
CA VAL A 184 6.96 16.20 2.76
C VAL A 184 7.42 16.82 1.44
N GLY A 185 8.71 17.07 1.26
CA GLY A 185 9.27 17.60 0.02
C GLY A 185 9.12 16.62 -1.14
N GLU A 186 9.56 15.39 -0.94
CA GLU A 186 9.46 14.30 -1.92
C GLU A 186 7.99 14.04 -2.31
N TRP A 187 7.11 14.04 -1.33
CA TRP A 187 5.67 13.86 -1.53
C TRP A 187 5.07 15.02 -2.32
N LEU A 188 5.32 16.28 -1.93
CA LEU A 188 4.79 17.47 -2.61
C LEU A 188 5.27 17.58 -4.06
N VAL A 189 6.57 17.38 -4.30
CA VAL A 189 7.15 17.51 -5.65
C VAL A 189 6.60 16.39 -6.55
N THR A 190 6.55 15.16 -6.07
CA THR A 190 6.00 14.03 -6.84
C THR A 190 4.53 14.25 -7.17
N GLY A 191 3.72 14.61 -6.17
CA GLY A 191 2.29 14.87 -6.37
C GLY A 191 2.04 16.04 -7.31
N ALA A 192 2.75 17.16 -7.14
CA ALA A 192 2.64 18.33 -8.01
C ALA A 192 3.02 17.99 -9.46
N LEU A 193 4.13 17.32 -9.70
CA LEU A 193 4.56 16.92 -11.04
C LEU A 193 3.52 16.01 -11.71
N LEU A 194 3.03 14.99 -11.00
CA LEU A 194 2.01 14.08 -11.52
C LEU A 194 0.69 14.80 -11.83
N LEU A 195 0.22 15.69 -10.94
CA LEU A 195 -1.01 16.46 -11.14
C LEU A 195 -0.87 17.46 -12.29
N ILE A 196 0.28 18.11 -12.43
CA ILE A 196 0.55 19.05 -13.55
C ILE A 196 0.58 18.27 -14.87
N VAL A 197 1.29 17.16 -14.97
CA VAL A 197 1.34 16.34 -16.18
C VAL A 197 -0.06 15.81 -16.52
N TYR A 198 -0.82 15.34 -15.52
CA TYR A 198 -2.21 14.91 -15.72
C TYR A 198 -3.06 16.06 -16.29
N TYR A 199 -3.03 17.23 -15.65
CA TYR A 199 -3.80 18.39 -16.07
C TYR A 199 -3.51 18.81 -17.53
N ILE A 200 -2.23 18.80 -17.91
CA ILE A 200 -1.81 19.11 -19.30
C ILE A 200 -2.37 18.07 -20.28
N VAL A 201 -2.21 16.77 -19.96
CA VAL A 201 -2.68 15.68 -20.81
C VAL A 201 -4.20 15.69 -20.93
N ASP A 202 -4.91 15.81 -19.80
CA ASP A 202 -6.39 15.81 -19.79
C ASP A 202 -6.96 17.07 -20.47
N SER A 203 -6.34 18.24 -20.26
CA SER A 203 -6.72 19.47 -20.95
C SER A 203 -6.55 19.38 -22.46
N TYR A 204 -5.43 18.80 -22.92
CA TYR A 204 -5.22 18.59 -24.36
C TYR A 204 -6.29 17.65 -24.94
N ILE A 205 -6.57 16.52 -24.26
CA ILE A 205 -7.61 15.57 -24.70
C ILE A 205 -8.99 16.23 -24.70
N TYR A 206 -9.34 16.94 -23.62
CA TYR A 206 -10.62 17.60 -23.45
C TYR A 206 -10.92 18.61 -24.56
N HIS A 207 -9.97 19.48 -24.94
CA HIS A 207 -10.18 20.53 -25.90
C HIS A 207 -9.98 20.11 -27.37
N HIS A 208 -9.20 19.04 -27.63
CA HIS A 208 -8.83 18.70 -29.01
C HIS A 208 -9.32 17.33 -29.47
N LYS A 209 -9.69 16.43 -28.57
CA LYS A 209 -10.04 15.04 -28.94
C LYS A 209 -11.44 14.62 -28.52
N GLU A 210 -12.01 15.21 -27.45
CA GLU A 210 -13.35 14.84 -26.99
C GLU A 210 -14.42 15.35 -27.94
N PRO A 211 -15.43 14.52 -28.32
CA PRO A 211 -16.58 14.95 -29.08
C PRO A 211 -17.43 15.96 -28.32
N THR A 212 -17.87 17.01 -28.98
CA THR A 212 -18.70 18.05 -28.36
C THR A 212 -20.02 17.50 -27.78
N GLU A 213 -20.57 16.48 -28.42
CA GLU A 213 -21.78 15.77 -27.93
C GLU A 213 -21.59 15.19 -26.53
N ASN A 214 -20.45 14.55 -26.30
CA ASN A 214 -20.11 13.94 -25.01
C ASN A 214 -19.95 15.02 -23.92
N LEU A 215 -19.32 16.15 -24.26
CA LEU A 215 -19.15 17.26 -23.31
C LEU A 215 -20.48 17.90 -22.97
N MET A 216 -21.42 18.01 -23.94
CA MET A 216 -22.78 18.49 -23.68
C MET A 216 -23.62 17.52 -22.85
N ALA A 217 -23.45 16.20 -23.04
CA ALA A 217 -24.08 15.17 -22.21
C ALA A 217 -23.59 15.28 -20.76
N ASP A 218 -22.30 15.40 -20.56
CA ASP A 218 -21.65 15.56 -19.24
C ASP A 218 -22.22 16.79 -18.48
N ILE A 219 -22.41 17.92 -19.17
CA ILE A 219 -22.98 19.12 -18.55
C ILE A 219 -24.45 18.92 -18.13
N ARG A 220 -25.23 18.13 -18.90
CA ARG A 220 -26.67 17.90 -18.63
C ARG A 220 -26.86 16.92 -17.46
N GLU A 221 -25.99 15.93 -17.35
CA GLU A 221 -26.12 14.83 -16.38
C GLU A 221 -25.46 15.16 -15.04
N ALA A 222 -24.59 16.18 -15.01
CA ALA A 222 -23.90 16.60 -13.79
C ALA A 222 -24.87 16.91 -12.65
N GLY A 223 -24.67 16.26 -11.51
CA GLY A 223 -25.51 16.34 -10.32
C GLY A 223 -24.75 16.82 -9.08
N LYS A 224 -25.45 16.82 -7.95
CA LYS A 224 -24.86 17.22 -6.66
C LYS A 224 -24.18 16.03 -5.98
N LEU A 225 -23.03 16.29 -5.35
CA LEU A 225 -22.39 15.34 -4.48
C LEU A 225 -23.24 15.06 -3.24
N GLN A 226 -23.35 13.79 -2.89
CA GLN A 226 -23.98 13.32 -1.66
C GLN A 226 -22.98 12.41 -0.94
N MET A 227 -22.79 12.69 0.34
CA MET A 227 -21.97 11.86 1.21
C MET A 227 -22.83 11.17 2.24
N SER A 228 -22.59 9.89 2.44
CA SER A 228 -23.25 9.09 3.48
C SER A 228 -22.23 8.33 4.32
N GLY A 229 -22.61 7.94 5.53
CA GLY A 229 -21.72 7.23 6.43
C GLY A 229 -20.69 8.10 7.14
N LEU A 230 -20.95 9.40 7.33
CA LEU A 230 -20.02 10.38 7.94
C LEU A 230 -19.53 9.97 9.32
N ILE A 231 -20.27 9.14 10.07
CA ILE A 231 -19.81 8.57 11.35
C ILE A 231 -18.46 7.84 11.23
N ASN A 232 -18.15 7.33 10.05
CA ASN A 232 -16.90 6.63 9.81
C ASN A 232 -15.69 7.58 9.69
N ILE A 233 -15.90 8.86 9.47
CA ILE A 233 -14.84 9.87 9.62
C ILE A 233 -14.36 9.91 11.08
N PHE A 234 -15.29 9.87 12.04
CA PHE A 234 -14.92 9.77 13.45
C PHE A 234 -14.12 8.48 13.73
N TRP A 235 -14.60 7.33 13.24
CA TRP A 235 -13.87 6.07 13.43
C TRP A 235 -12.51 6.06 12.76
N LEU A 236 -12.38 6.68 11.58
CA LEU A 236 -11.09 6.84 10.90
C LEU A 236 -10.13 7.71 11.73
N LEU A 237 -10.61 8.81 12.28
CA LEU A 237 -9.81 9.63 13.19
C LEU A 237 -9.38 8.85 14.44
N CYS A 238 -10.23 7.94 14.95
CA CYS A 238 -9.84 7.04 16.03
C CYS A 238 -8.73 6.06 15.62
N VAL A 239 -8.73 5.54 14.38
CA VAL A 239 -7.62 4.70 13.87
C VAL A 239 -6.32 5.49 13.83
N ILE A 240 -6.36 6.72 13.30
CA ILE A 240 -5.20 7.61 13.23
C ILE A 240 -4.67 7.89 14.65
N ALA A 241 -5.54 8.29 15.57
CA ALA A 241 -5.18 8.58 16.96
C ALA A 241 -4.61 7.34 17.67
N ALA A 242 -5.22 6.16 17.50
CA ALA A 242 -4.72 4.92 18.08
C ALA A 242 -3.32 4.59 17.56
N THR A 243 -3.07 4.70 16.26
CA THR A 243 -1.75 4.45 15.68
C THR A 243 -0.71 5.47 16.17
N MET A 244 -1.11 6.74 16.26
CA MET A 244 -0.22 7.83 16.64
C MET A 244 0.16 7.80 18.14
N PHE A 245 -0.79 7.48 19.02
CA PHE A 245 -0.63 7.63 20.47
C PHE A 245 -0.50 6.31 21.24
N ILE A 246 -1.02 5.18 20.71
CA ILE A 246 -0.88 3.89 21.38
C ILE A 246 0.32 3.13 20.80
N ASN A 247 1.50 3.50 21.27
CA ASN A 247 2.77 2.90 20.88
C ASN A 247 3.82 3.03 22.00
N LYS A 248 4.98 2.40 21.81
CA LYS A 248 6.07 2.34 22.79
C LYS A 248 6.59 3.73 23.20
N THR A 249 6.45 4.75 22.36
CA THR A 249 6.92 6.11 22.62
C THR A 249 6.05 6.80 23.70
N TYR A 250 4.73 6.65 23.61
CA TYR A 250 3.77 7.29 24.54
C TYR A 250 3.37 6.37 25.69
N ILE A 251 3.46 5.05 25.51
CA ILE A 251 3.16 4.04 26.52
C ILE A 251 4.38 3.10 26.65
N PRO A 252 5.41 3.50 27.40
CA PRO A 252 6.69 2.77 27.47
C PRO A 252 6.55 1.30 27.88
N ILE A 253 5.60 0.97 28.74
CA ILE A 253 5.34 -0.41 29.19
C ILE A 253 5.06 -1.37 28.02
N MET A 254 4.55 -0.88 26.88
CA MET A 254 4.35 -1.72 25.68
C MET A 254 5.68 -2.20 25.08
N GLY A 255 6.79 -1.52 25.37
CA GLY A 255 8.14 -1.86 24.90
C GLY A 255 8.94 -2.74 25.85
N GLU A 256 8.49 -2.97 27.08
CA GLU A 256 9.19 -3.77 28.05
C GLU A 256 9.17 -5.26 27.68
N GLU A 257 10.32 -5.95 27.84
CA GLU A 257 10.43 -7.38 27.52
C GLU A 257 9.46 -8.23 28.33
N HIS A 258 9.29 -7.89 29.60
CA HIS A 258 8.43 -8.63 30.53
C HIS A 258 6.96 -8.18 30.54
N ALA A 259 6.59 -7.19 29.70
CA ALA A 259 5.20 -6.78 29.59
C ALA A 259 4.33 -7.94 29.09
N ALA A 260 3.14 -8.07 29.69
CA ALA A 260 2.18 -9.08 29.27
C ALA A 260 1.77 -8.86 27.80
N TRP A 261 1.57 -9.94 27.05
CA TRP A 261 1.24 -9.88 25.62
C TRP A 261 0.02 -9.00 25.29
N TYR A 262 -0.99 -8.97 26.15
CA TYR A 262 -2.17 -8.13 25.94
C TYR A 262 -1.87 -6.63 26.08
N ILE A 263 -0.85 -6.24 26.85
CA ILE A 263 -0.37 -4.85 26.96
C ILE A 263 0.42 -4.50 25.69
N LYS A 264 1.26 -5.40 25.19
CA LYS A 264 2.00 -5.20 23.96
C LYS A 264 1.07 -5.01 22.75
N LEU A 265 -0.14 -5.61 22.78
CA LEU A 265 -1.17 -5.52 21.74
C LEU A 265 -2.31 -4.55 22.09
N LEU A 266 -2.10 -3.55 22.95
CA LEU A 266 -3.14 -2.60 23.37
C LEU A 266 -3.73 -1.82 22.19
N ARG A 267 -2.92 -1.43 21.22
CA ARG A 267 -3.35 -0.77 19.98
C ARG A 267 -4.25 -1.68 19.15
N GLU A 268 -3.91 -2.93 19.06
CA GLU A 268 -4.64 -3.95 18.30
C GLU A 268 -6.02 -4.21 18.91
N TRP A 269 -6.14 -4.25 20.22
CA TRP A 269 -7.43 -4.28 20.92
C TRP A 269 -8.27 -3.04 20.60
N THR A 270 -7.64 -1.87 20.55
CA THR A 270 -8.31 -0.63 20.16
C THR A 270 -8.82 -0.69 18.72
N PHE A 271 -8.03 -1.25 17.78
CA PHE A 271 -8.49 -1.46 16.40
C PHE A 271 -9.71 -2.38 16.33
N ILE A 272 -9.74 -3.48 17.10
CA ILE A 272 -10.91 -4.36 17.17
C ILE A 272 -12.14 -3.59 17.64
N LEU A 273 -12.04 -2.76 18.68
CA LEU A 273 -13.15 -1.93 19.15
C LEU A 273 -13.60 -0.91 18.09
N ILE A 274 -12.69 -0.29 17.37
CA ILE A 274 -13.00 0.63 16.27
C ILE A 274 -13.73 -0.11 15.14
N ILE A 275 -13.26 -1.29 14.75
CA ILE A 275 -13.90 -2.13 13.72
C ILE A 275 -15.34 -2.45 14.12
N LEU A 276 -15.55 -2.91 15.34
CA LEU A 276 -16.89 -3.23 15.87
C LEU A 276 -17.76 -1.98 15.95
N GLY A 277 -17.23 -0.86 16.46
CA GLY A 277 -17.94 0.42 16.55
C GLY A 277 -18.36 0.93 15.17
N SER A 278 -17.45 0.94 14.20
CA SER A 278 -17.76 1.30 12.81
C SER A 278 -18.82 0.37 12.22
N TRP A 279 -18.69 -0.94 12.46
CA TRP A 279 -19.63 -1.92 11.91
C TRP A 279 -21.06 -1.73 12.44
N VAL A 280 -21.20 -1.53 13.73
CA VAL A 280 -22.52 -1.38 14.40
C VAL A 280 -23.17 -0.02 14.09
N THR A 281 -22.37 1.06 14.04
CA THR A 281 -22.91 2.43 13.86
C THR A 281 -23.18 2.79 12.40
N THR A 282 -22.63 2.05 11.44
CA THR A 282 -22.83 2.31 10.01
C THR A 282 -24.10 1.62 9.52
N LYS A 283 -25.00 2.38 8.90
CA LYS A 283 -26.20 1.82 8.28
C LYS A 283 -25.80 0.82 7.18
N LYS A 284 -26.43 -0.37 7.18
CA LYS A 284 -26.17 -1.43 6.20
C LYS A 284 -26.25 -0.92 4.75
N GLN A 285 -27.21 -0.02 4.46
CA GLN A 285 -27.41 0.55 3.13
C GLN A 285 -26.17 1.27 2.62
N VAL A 286 -25.43 2.00 3.47
CA VAL A 286 -24.20 2.72 3.06
C VAL A 286 -23.15 1.74 2.56
N ARG A 287 -22.98 0.59 3.21
CA ARG A 287 -22.03 -0.44 2.78
C ARG A 287 -22.47 -1.13 1.48
N VAL A 288 -23.78 -1.39 1.33
CA VAL A 288 -24.33 -1.89 0.07
C VAL A 288 -24.09 -0.90 -1.05
N ASP A 289 -24.38 0.36 -0.81
CA ASP A 289 -24.20 1.46 -1.75
C ASP A 289 -22.75 1.67 -2.18
N ASN A 290 -21.81 1.33 -1.29
CA ASN A 290 -20.36 1.36 -1.56
C ASN A 290 -19.83 0.03 -2.13
N ASN A 291 -20.71 -0.96 -2.41
CA ASN A 291 -20.34 -2.31 -2.83
C ASN A 291 -19.27 -2.95 -1.91
N TYR A 292 -19.39 -2.70 -0.60
CA TYR A 292 -18.45 -3.22 0.38
C TYR A 292 -18.51 -4.76 0.43
N SER A 293 -17.36 -5.40 0.36
CA SER A 293 -17.19 -6.84 0.58
C SER A 293 -15.97 -7.11 1.45
N TRP A 294 -15.98 -8.24 2.14
CA TRP A 294 -14.83 -8.69 2.95
C TRP A 294 -13.71 -9.32 2.12
N THR A 295 -13.98 -9.60 0.84
CA THR A 295 -13.05 -10.34 -0.03
C THR A 295 -11.66 -9.74 -0.09
N PRO A 296 -11.48 -8.40 -0.28
CA PRO A 296 -10.14 -7.84 -0.40
C PRO A 296 -9.31 -7.97 0.88
N ILE A 297 -9.89 -7.71 2.04
CA ILE A 297 -9.13 -7.82 3.30
C ILE A 297 -8.81 -9.28 3.66
N MET A 298 -9.72 -10.22 3.34
CA MET A 298 -9.47 -11.65 3.51
C MET A 298 -8.37 -12.14 2.55
N GLU A 299 -8.34 -11.62 1.33
CA GLU A 299 -7.27 -11.88 0.38
C GLU A 299 -5.91 -11.50 0.95
N VAL A 300 -5.80 -10.24 1.42
CA VAL A 300 -4.59 -9.73 2.05
C VAL A 300 -4.20 -10.59 3.25
N ALA A 301 -5.14 -10.93 4.14
CA ALA A 301 -4.85 -11.76 5.29
C ALA A 301 -4.30 -13.14 4.90
N CYS A 302 -4.91 -13.81 3.92
CA CYS A 302 -4.46 -15.14 3.46
C CYS A 302 -3.06 -15.10 2.86
N VAL A 303 -2.78 -14.11 2.00
CA VAL A 303 -1.50 -14.00 1.29
C VAL A 303 -0.38 -13.58 2.25
N PHE A 304 -0.62 -12.56 3.07
CA PHE A 304 0.39 -12.03 3.97
C PHE A 304 0.75 -12.99 5.11
N LEU A 305 -0.12 -13.92 5.49
CA LEU A 305 0.25 -15.00 6.41
C LEU A 305 1.45 -15.79 5.85
N GLY A 306 1.37 -16.20 4.58
CA GLY A 306 2.47 -16.90 3.90
C GLY A 306 3.73 -16.04 3.78
N ILE A 307 3.56 -14.76 3.40
CA ILE A 307 4.68 -13.81 3.30
C ILE A 307 5.39 -13.68 4.64
N PHE A 308 4.69 -13.36 5.73
CA PHE A 308 5.31 -13.11 7.03
C PHE A 308 6.04 -14.33 7.58
N VAL A 309 5.45 -15.52 7.45
CA VAL A 309 6.10 -16.75 7.91
C VAL A 309 7.36 -17.07 7.08
N THR A 310 7.27 -16.98 5.75
CA THR A 310 8.41 -17.29 4.88
C THR A 310 9.49 -16.21 4.88
N MET A 311 9.12 -14.96 5.17
CA MET A 311 10.03 -13.82 5.25
C MET A 311 10.92 -13.86 6.50
N ALA A 312 10.49 -14.46 7.62
CA ALA A 312 11.25 -14.46 8.86
C ALA A 312 12.70 -14.98 8.70
N PRO A 313 12.94 -16.20 8.18
CA PRO A 313 14.31 -16.66 7.95
C PRO A 313 15.00 -15.92 6.80
N ALA A 314 14.25 -15.39 5.83
CA ALA A 314 14.84 -14.64 4.73
C ALA A 314 15.46 -13.32 5.21
N LEU A 315 14.79 -12.58 6.09
CA LEU A 315 15.34 -11.37 6.68
C LEU A 315 16.58 -11.65 7.51
N GLU A 316 16.59 -12.74 8.29
CA GLU A 316 17.75 -13.12 9.09
C GLU A 316 18.92 -13.56 8.19
N PHE A 317 18.66 -14.30 7.11
CA PHE A 317 19.69 -14.63 6.13
C PHE A 317 20.32 -13.36 5.52
N LEU A 318 19.53 -12.34 5.18
CA LEU A 318 20.02 -11.08 4.61
C LEU A 318 20.85 -10.27 5.61
N ARG A 319 20.55 -10.35 6.90
CA ARG A 319 21.39 -9.76 7.95
C ARG A 319 22.74 -10.45 8.05
N GLN A 320 22.76 -11.78 7.90
CA GLN A 320 24.01 -12.57 7.91
C GLN A 320 24.80 -12.42 6.59
N ASN A 321 24.13 -12.15 5.47
CA ASN A 321 24.70 -12.04 4.13
C ASN A 321 24.14 -10.80 3.42
N PRO A 322 24.57 -9.59 3.80
CA PRO A 322 24.02 -8.36 3.26
C PRO A 322 24.27 -8.21 1.76
N LEU A 323 23.32 -7.58 1.07
CA LEU A 323 23.48 -7.24 -0.34
C LEU A 323 24.60 -6.18 -0.49
N PRO A 324 25.36 -6.20 -1.58
CA PRO A 324 26.47 -5.28 -1.81
C PRO A 324 25.97 -3.89 -2.29
N ILE A 325 25.05 -3.28 -1.54
CA ILE A 325 24.51 -1.94 -1.79
C ILE A 325 24.78 -1.06 -0.57
N THR A 326 25.33 0.12 -0.80
CA THR A 326 25.81 1.03 0.26
C THR A 326 25.35 2.46 0.10
N GLU A 327 24.86 2.84 -1.09
CA GLU A 327 24.46 4.20 -1.41
C GLU A 327 22.94 4.36 -1.41
N ALA A 328 22.41 5.48 -0.96
CA ALA A 328 20.98 5.73 -0.85
C ALA A 328 20.26 5.58 -2.21
N TRP A 329 20.84 6.08 -3.29
CA TRP A 329 20.24 5.94 -4.63
C TRP A 329 20.10 4.46 -5.07
N GLN A 330 21.04 3.59 -4.67
CA GLN A 330 20.94 2.15 -4.93
C GLN A 330 19.72 1.56 -4.21
N PHE A 331 19.48 1.97 -2.96
CA PHE A 331 18.28 1.55 -2.23
C PHE A 331 16.99 2.03 -2.91
N VAL A 332 16.93 3.25 -3.47
CA VAL A 332 15.76 3.71 -4.23
C VAL A 332 15.44 2.76 -5.38
N TYR A 333 16.44 2.50 -6.24
CA TYR A 333 16.21 1.73 -7.47
C TYR A 333 16.09 0.23 -7.23
N CYS A 334 16.86 -0.35 -6.30
CA CYS A 334 16.75 -1.76 -5.97
C CYS A 334 15.42 -2.07 -5.28
N THR A 335 15.04 -1.27 -4.27
CA THR A 335 13.71 -1.38 -3.62
C THR A 335 12.61 -1.13 -4.65
N GLY A 336 12.74 -0.09 -5.46
CA GLY A 336 11.74 0.29 -6.44
C GLY A 336 11.55 -0.76 -7.52
N THR A 337 12.62 -1.29 -8.10
CA THR A 337 12.53 -2.33 -9.12
C THR A 337 11.83 -3.58 -8.58
N LEU A 338 12.20 -4.01 -7.38
CA LEU A 338 11.53 -5.15 -6.75
C LEU A 338 10.06 -4.84 -6.43
N SER A 339 9.77 -3.67 -5.84
CA SER A 339 8.41 -3.22 -5.52
C SER A 339 7.50 -3.14 -6.75
N ALA A 340 8.04 -2.84 -7.92
CA ALA A 340 7.26 -2.78 -9.15
C ALA A 340 6.69 -4.15 -9.58
N PHE A 341 7.36 -5.25 -9.26
CA PHE A 341 7.00 -6.60 -9.69
C PHE A 341 6.57 -7.52 -8.54
N LEU A 342 6.98 -7.19 -7.32
CA LEU A 342 6.61 -7.88 -6.11
C LEU A 342 5.78 -6.93 -5.24
N ASP A 343 5.14 -7.45 -4.20
CA ASP A 343 4.44 -6.59 -3.24
C ASP A 343 5.43 -5.62 -2.54
N ASN A 344 5.02 -4.35 -2.41
CA ASN A 344 5.87 -3.30 -1.88
C ASN A 344 6.22 -3.46 -0.39
N ALA A 345 5.35 -4.08 0.40
CA ALA A 345 5.54 -4.23 1.83
C ALA A 345 6.69 -5.20 2.19
N PRO A 346 6.73 -6.45 1.70
CA PRO A 346 7.86 -7.33 1.95
C PRO A 346 9.16 -6.82 1.33
N THR A 347 9.07 -6.12 0.20
CA THR A 347 10.24 -5.50 -0.45
C THR A 347 10.91 -4.48 0.47
N ALA A 348 10.15 -3.58 1.09
CA ALA A 348 10.68 -2.61 2.05
C ALA A 348 11.40 -3.30 3.21
N MET A 349 10.87 -4.42 3.71
CA MET A 349 11.48 -5.16 4.81
C MET A 349 12.81 -5.83 4.42
N VAL A 350 12.93 -6.34 3.21
CA VAL A 350 14.18 -6.91 2.66
C VAL A 350 15.28 -5.85 2.65
N PHE A 351 14.97 -4.65 2.13
CA PHE A 351 15.96 -3.58 2.05
C PHE A 351 16.23 -2.91 3.40
N HIS A 352 15.26 -2.85 4.30
CA HIS A 352 15.49 -2.46 5.68
C HIS A 352 16.46 -3.42 6.39
N ALA A 353 16.28 -4.73 6.26
CA ALA A 353 17.20 -5.72 6.82
C ALA A 353 18.62 -5.57 6.27
N THR A 354 18.77 -5.31 4.97
CA THR A 354 20.06 -5.01 4.34
C THR A 354 20.67 -3.71 4.90
N ALA A 355 19.89 -2.63 4.96
CA ALA A 355 20.36 -1.35 5.47
C ALA A 355 20.80 -1.42 6.95
N SER A 356 20.16 -2.29 7.75
CA SER A 356 20.50 -2.48 9.17
C SER A 356 21.87 -3.10 9.42
N THR A 357 22.53 -3.63 8.39
CA THR A 357 23.90 -4.16 8.46
C THR A 357 24.98 -3.12 8.16
N LEU A 358 24.59 -1.96 7.65
CA LEU A 358 25.52 -0.89 7.31
C LEU A 358 25.92 -0.08 8.56
N PRO A 359 27.12 0.50 8.58
CA PRO A 359 27.54 1.39 9.66
C PRO A 359 26.57 2.57 9.81
N ILE A 360 26.16 2.85 11.04
CA ILE A 360 25.24 3.95 11.35
C ILE A 360 25.74 4.77 12.54
N ASP A 361 25.42 6.06 12.56
CA ASP A 361 25.51 6.88 13.76
C ASP A 361 24.28 6.62 14.63
N ALA A 362 24.48 6.03 15.81
CA ALA A 362 23.41 5.69 16.74
C ALA A 362 22.58 6.92 17.19
N ALA A 363 23.15 8.14 17.14
CA ALA A 363 22.46 9.37 17.52
C ALA A 363 21.39 9.80 16.49
N THR A 364 21.58 9.45 15.23
CA THR A 364 20.69 9.83 14.12
C THR A 364 19.86 8.67 13.59
N ALA A 365 20.12 7.45 14.04
CA ALA A 365 19.48 6.22 13.57
C ALA A 365 17.96 6.26 13.74
N VAL A 366 17.25 5.79 12.70
CA VAL A 366 15.78 5.64 12.67
C VAL A 366 15.46 4.17 12.41
N ALA A 367 14.81 3.51 13.35
CA ALA A 367 14.50 2.07 13.27
C ALA A 367 15.74 1.22 12.95
N GLY A 368 16.91 1.60 13.47
CA GLY A 368 18.17 0.88 13.28
C GLY A 368 18.87 1.08 11.93
N ILE A 369 18.46 2.07 11.13
CA ILE A 369 19.12 2.44 9.86
C ILE A 369 19.34 3.96 9.76
N ALA A 370 20.22 4.39 8.86
CA ALA A 370 20.42 5.79 8.60
C ALA A 370 19.17 6.44 7.95
N PRO A 371 18.83 7.70 8.30
CA PRO A 371 17.65 8.40 7.78
C PRO A 371 17.57 8.44 6.24
N GLU A 372 18.71 8.56 5.57
CA GLU A 372 18.82 8.55 4.10
C GLU A 372 18.37 7.22 3.48
N PHE A 373 18.72 6.08 4.10
CA PHE A 373 18.25 4.78 3.66
C PHE A 373 16.76 4.59 3.95
N MET A 374 16.26 5.10 5.08
CA MET A 374 14.83 5.09 5.38
C MET A 374 14.04 5.86 4.32
N LYS A 375 14.52 7.05 3.90
CA LYS A 375 13.92 7.83 2.80
C LYS A 375 13.96 7.03 1.49
N ALA A 376 15.12 6.50 1.13
CA ALA A 376 15.34 5.77 -0.11
C ALA A 376 14.43 4.54 -0.23
N ILE A 377 14.35 3.73 0.83
CA ILE A 377 13.47 2.55 0.90
C ILE A 377 12.00 2.96 0.81
N SER A 378 11.58 3.99 1.54
CA SER A 378 10.20 4.49 1.52
C SER A 378 9.81 4.99 0.12
N MET A 379 10.67 5.78 -0.54
CA MET A 379 10.44 6.24 -1.92
C MET A 379 10.37 5.08 -2.90
N GLY A 380 11.34 4.18 -2.86
CA GLY A 380 11.39 3.01 -3.74
C GLY A 380 10.15 2.14 -3.58
N ALA A 381 9.79 1.79 -2.34
CA ALA A 381 8.65 0.94 -2.08
C ALA A 381 7.32 1.56 -2.51
N VAL A 382 7.07 2.84 -2.16
CA VAL A 382 5.78 3.50 -2.40
C VAL A 382 5.63 3.96 -3.85
N PHE A 383 6.62 4.67 -4.40
CA PHE A 383 6.46 5.25 -5.73
C PHE A 383 6.52 4.20 -6.84
N PHE A 384 7.47 3.29 -6.77
CA PHE A 384 7.65 2.30 -7.83
C PHE A 384 6.59 1.19 -7.81
N GLY A 385 5.86 1.02 -6.70
CA GLY A 385 4.66 0.19 -6.67
C GLY A 385 3.63 0.57 -7.74
N ALA A 386 3.64 1.85 -8.18
CA ALA A 386 2.81 2.33 -9.28
C ALA A 386 3.27 1.91 -10.69
N LEU A 387 4.46 1.35 -10.86
CA LEU A 387 4.99 1.04 -12.20
C LEU A 387 4.29 -0.15 -12.87
N THR A 388 3.63 -1.00 -12.11
CA THR A 388 2.85 -2.14 -12.63
C THR A 388 1.51 -2.29 -11.90
N TYR A 389 0.63 -3.11 -12.44
CA TYR A 389 -0.64 -3.42 -11.78
C TYR A 389 -0.50 -4.30 -10.53
N ILE A 390 0.63 -5.00 -10.39
CA ILE A 390 0.87 -5.96 -9.30
C ILE A 390 1.79 -5.41 -8.19
N GLY A 391 2.43 -4.26 -8.40
CA GLY A 391 3.37 -3.70 -7.43
C GLY A 391 2.71 -3.18 -6.15
N ASN A 392 1.40 -2.94 -6.16
CA ASN A 392 0.61 -2.61 -4.97
C ASN A 392 -0.83 -3.10 -5.14
N GLY A 393 -1.42 -3.64 -4.08
CA GLY A 393 -2.77 -4.23 -4.08
C GLY A 393 -3.88 -3.36 -4.69
N PRO A 394 -4.00 -2.06 -4.35
CA PRO A 394 -5.02 -1.19 -4.92
C PRO A 394 -4.92 -0.98 -6.44
N ASN A 395 -3.78 -1.19 -7.07
CA ASN A 395 -3.60 -1.00 -8.51
C ASN A 395 -4.48 -1.95 -9.32
N PHE A 396 -4.42 -3.24 -8.99
CA PHE A 396 -5.21 -4.26 -9.65
C PHE A 396 -6.71 -4.09 -9.38
N MET A 397 -7.07 -3.70 -8.15
CA MET A 397 -8.45 -3.40 -7.76
C MET A 397 -9.02 -2.24 -8.61
N VAL A 398 -8.29 -1.13 -8.72
CA VAL A 398 -8.69 0.04 -9.54
C VAL A 398 -8.86 -0.37 -11.01
N LYS A 399 -7.91 -1.14 -11.55
CA LYS A 399 -8.00 -1.69 -12.91
C LYS A 399 -9.27 -2.53 -13.09
N SER A 400 -9.52 -3.47 -12.19
CA SER A 400 -10.68 -4.36 -12.26
C SER A 400 -12.00 -3.59 -12.20
N ILE A 401 -12.13 -2.61 -11.31
CA ILE A 401 -13.32 -1.75 -11.21
C ILE A 401 -13.51 -0.97 -12.52
N ALA A 402 -12.44 -0.40 -13.09
CA ALA A 402 -12.52 0.33 -14.35
C ALA A 402 -12.96 -0.55 -15.53
N GLU A 403 -12.47 -1.79 -15.59
CA GLU A 403 -12.86 -2.76 -16.63
C GLU A 403 -14.32 -3.21 -16.47
N GLN A 404 -14.81 -3.40 -15.24
CA GLN A 404 -16.23 -3.70 -14.96
C GLN A 404 -17.16 -2.56 -15.43
N GLU A 405 -16.69 -1.31 -15.39
CA GLU A 405 -17.41 -0.11 -15.87
C GLU A 405 -17.14 0.18 -17.37
N GLY A 406 -16.62 -0.81 -18.10
CA GLY A 406 -16.43 -0.73 -19.56
C GLY A 406 -15.27 0.15 -20.01
N ILE A 407 -14.27 0.39 -19.17
CA ILE A 407 -13.03 1.09 -19.56
C ILE A 407 -11.99 0.05 -19.95
N ASN A 408 -11.64 -0.01 -21.25
CA ASN A 408 -10.63 -0.94 -21.75
C ASN A 408 -9.23 -0.53 -21.26
N MET A 409 -8.79 -1.09 -20.13
CA MET A 409 -7.48 -0.81 -19.57
C MET A 409 -6.36 -1.45 -20.40
N PRO A 410 -5.16 -0.84 -20.49
CA PRO A 410 -4.02 -1.44 -21.17
C PRO A 410 -3.61 -2.76 -20.51
N SER A 411 -3.04 -3.66 -21.30
CA SER A 411 -2.42 -4.88 -20.77
C SER A 411 -1.28 -4.55 -19.80
N PHE A 412 -0.83 -5.52 -19.03
CA PHE A 412 0.28 -5.36 -18.08
C PHE A 412 1.51 -4.66 -18.70
N PHE A 413 2.02 -5.20 -19.80
CA PHE A 413 3.15 -4.59 -20.52
C PHE A 413 2.77 -3.28 -21.22
N GLY A 414 1.52 -3.15 -21.67
CA GLY A 414 1.01 -1.91 -22.25
C GLY A 414 1.00 -0.76 -21.25
N TYR A 415 0.59 -1.00 -20.01
CA TYR A 415 0.67 -0.05 -18.91
C TYR A 415 2.13 0.36 -18.63
N MET A 416 3.00 -0.64 -18.45
CA MET A 416 4.40 -0.42 -18.12
C MET A 416 5.14 0.39 -19.19
N ILE A 417 5.03 0.00 -20.46
CA ILE A 417 5.78 0.64 -21.54
C ILE A 417 5.21 2.00 -21.93
N LYS A 418 3.88 2.13 -22.00
CA LYS A 418 3.24 3.35 -22.54
C LYS A 418 3.00 4.43 -21.50
N PHE A 419 2.96 4.07 -20.21
CA PHE A 419 2.69 5.01 -19.14
C PHE A 419 3.82 5.04 -18.10
N SER A 420 4.16 3.91 -17.49
CA SER A 420 5.09 3.90 -16.36
C SER A 420 6.50 4.34 -16.75
N LEU A 421 7.05 3.79 -17.84
CA LEU A 421 8.41 4.15 -18.29
C LEU A 421 8.48 5.56 -18.90
N ILE A 422 7.37 6.06 -19.48
CA ILE A 422 7.36 7.37 -20.16
C ILE A 422 6.99 8.50 -19.22
N VAL A 423 6.11 8.26 -18.26
CA VAL A 423 5.57 9.31 -17.37
C VAL A 423 6.13 9.16 -15.95
N LEU A 424 5.96 7.98 -15.33
CA LEU A 424 6.27 7.80 -13.93
C LEU A 424 7.78 7.76 -13.66
N LEU A 425 8.50 6.94 -14.40
CA LEU A 425 9.93 6.75 -14.17
C LEU A 425 10.74 8.05 -14.30
N PRO A 426 10.54 8.91 -15.33
CA PRO A 426 11.22 10.20 -15.39
C PRO A 426 10.91 11.10 -14.20
N ILE A 427 9.65 11.14 -13.73
CA ILE A 427 9.27 11.92 -12.55
C ILE A 427 10.00 11.40 -11.31
N TYR A 428 10.05 10.09 -11.11
CA TYR A 428 10.72 9.48 -9.95
C TYR A 428 12.24 9.70 -9.97
N ILE A 429 12.86 9.68 -11.15
CA ILE A 429 14.27 10.02 -11.33
C ILE A 429 14.51 11.50 -10.94
N ILE A 430 13.65 12.41 -11.40
CA ILE A 430 13.76 13.84 -11.04
C ILE A 430 13.66 14.02 -9.52
N VAL A 431 12.69 13.38 -8.87
CA VAL A 431 12.52 13.46 -7.42
C VAL A 431 13.71 12.87 -6.69
N GLN A 432 14.22 11.71 -7.14
CA GLN A 432 15.42 11.10 -6.55
C GLN A 432 16.64 12.03 -6.66
N LEU A 433 16.87 12.64 -7.82
CA LEU A 433 18.01 13.55 -8.02
C LEU A 433 17.92 14.85 -7.19
N ILE A 434 16.72 15.26 -6.77
CA ILE A 434 16.51 16.46 -5.94
C ILE A 434 16.76 16.15 -4.46
N PHE A 435 16.36 14.96 -3.97
CA PHE A 435 16.25 14.69 -2.54
C PHE A 435 17.21 13.61 -2.01
N ILE A 436 17.81 12.81 -2.89
CA ILE A 436 18.77 11.74 -2.60
C ILE A 436 19.99 11.84 -3.53
#